data_b55c519129ed2b1957af42d762357166
#
_entry.id   b55c519129ed2b1957af42d762357166
#
_cell.length_a   1.000
_cell.length_b   1.000
_cell.length_c   1.000
_cell.angle_alpha   90.00
_cell.angle_beta   90.00
_cell.angle_gamma   90.00
#
_symmetry.space_group_name_H-M   'P 1'
#
loop_
_entity.id
_entity.type
_entity.pdbx_description
1 polymer ?
#
loop_
_entity_poly.entity_id
_entity_poly.type
_entity_poly.pdbx_seq_one_letter_code
_entity_poly.pdbx_strand_id
1 'polypeptide(L)'
;MLDYTEPRGSTSCEEPDTASLLGSQPPHRNSAALVRMAIDANARVSHFAIDSIWDRPAHPEGFYFRSDHVPYAARNVPSLFFTTVLHDIYHTPFDEPSRIEYPKLTRMAKWMYATGWAVSEARERPAIDPGYKFSR
;
A
#
# COMPACT_ATOMS: atom_id res chain seq x y z
N MET A 1 18.73 -27.39 17.79
CA MET A 1 18.27 -27.46 16.38
C MET A 1 16.78 -27.14 16.41
N LEU A 2 16.43 -25.91 16.12
CA LEU A 2 15.02 -25.49 16.09
C LEU A 2 14.41 -26.03 14.80
N ASP A 3 13.45 -26.90 14.95
CA ASP A 3 12.68 -27.47 13.85
C ASP A 3 11.78 -26.36 13.28
N TYR A 4 12.28 -25.70 12.26
CA TYR A 4 11.54 -24.66 11.55
C TYR A 4 10.66 -25.37 10.51
N THR A 5 9.50 -25.85 10.95
CA THR A 5 8.46 -26.30 10.02
C THR A 5 7.97 -25.10 9.22
N GLU A 6 8.02 -25.19 7.88
CA GLU A 6 7.48 -24.15 7.00
C GLU A 6 6.06 -23.79 7.43
N PRO A 7 5.78 -22.48 7.68
CA PRO A 7 4.41 -22.07 7.96
C PRO A 7 3.54 -22.33 6.74
N ARG A 8 2.43 -23.00 6.91
CA ARG A 8 1.47 -23.23 5.85
C ARG A 8 0.62 -21.98 5.65
N GLY A 9 0.74 -21.40 4.46
CA GLY A 9 -0.28 -20.59 3.85
C GLY A 9 -0.59 -19.25 4.52
N SER A 10 0.04 -18.19 4.04
CA SER A 10 -0.45 -16.83 4.25
C SER A 10 -1.50 -16.48 3.20
N THR A 11 -2.63 -16.00 3.65
CA THR A 11 -3.77 -15.67 2.79
C THR A 11 -3.60 -14.40 1.97
N SER A 12 -2.70 -13.48 2.34
CA SER A 12 -2.63 -12.15 1.71
C SER A 12 -1.71 -12.08 0.48
N CYS A 13 -0.66 -12.92 0.41
CA CYS A 13 0.16 -13.04 -0.80
C CYS A 13 -0.44 -13.99 -1.82
N GLU A 14 -1.29 -14.90 -1.38
CA GLU A 14 -1.93 -15.92 -2.21
C GLU A 14 -3.13 -15.40 -3.01
N GLU A 15 -3.65 -14.20 -2.68
CA GLU A 15 -4.71 -13.58 -3.46
C GLU A 15 -4.12 -12.70 -4.57
N PRO A 16 -4.02 -13.23 -5.81
CA PRO A 16 -3.34 -12.54 -6.91
C PRO A 16 -4.01 -11.22 -7.29
N ASP A 17 -5.29 -11.06 -6.95
CA ASP A 17 -6.13 -9.94 -7.36
C ASP A 17 -6.39 -8.91 -6.26
N THR A 18 -5.81 -9.09 -5.07
CA THR A 18 -5.98 -8.18 -3.92
C THR A 18 -4.69 -7.43 -3.62
N ALA A 19 -4.82 -6.16 -3.28
CA ALA A 19 -3.74 -5.29 -2.80
C ALA A 19 -4.28 -4.25 -1.81
N SER A 20 -3.40 -3.66 -1.01
CA SER A 20 -3.79 -2.61 -0.06
C SER A 20 -3.19 -1.26 -0.43
N LEU A 21 -3.97 -0.20 -0.18
CA LEU A 21 -3.58 1.19 -0.36
C LEU A 21 -3.74 1.90 0.98
N LEU A 22 -2.64 2.04 1.72
CA LEU A 22 -2.66 2.66 3.03
C LEU A 22 -2.51 4.17 2.92
N GLY A 23 -3.17 4.91 3.80
CA GLY A 23 -3.37 6.34 3.67
C GLY A 23 -4.55 6.69 2.77
N SER A 24 -5.41 5.70 2.46
CA SER A 24 -6.60 5.88 1.63
C SER A 24 -7.86 6.19 2.45
N GLN A 25 -7.87 5.85 3.74
CA GLN A 25 -9.00 6.02 4.64
C GLN A 25 -8.69 6.98 5.80
N PRO A 26 -9.67 7.76 6.29
CA PRO A 26 -9.50 8.52 7.53
C PRO A 26 -9.22 7.57 8.73
N PRO A 27 -8.38 8.00 9.68
CA PRO A 27 -7.68 9.28 9.79
C PRO A 27 -6.34 9.34 9.03
N HIS A 28 -5.89 8.24 8.43
CA HIS A 28 -4.60 8.16 7.73
C HIS A 28 -4.59 8.94 6.41
N ARG A 29 -5.74 9.07 5.76
CA ARG A 29 -5.84 9.80 4.49
C ARG A 29 -5.48 11.26 4.67
N ASN A 30 -4.43 11.71 3.98
CA ASN A 30 -4.03 13.10 3.98
C ASN A 30 -4.36 13.86 2.69
N SER A 31 -4.73 13.16 1.62
CA SER A 31 -5.13 13.77 0.33
C SER A 31 -6.14 12.90 -0.41
N ALA A 32 -7.40 13.29 -0.38
CA ALA A 32 -8.46 12.64 -1.16
C ALA A 32 -8.21 12.72 -2.67
N ALA A 33 -7.56 13.79 -3.13
CA ALA A 33 -7.20 13.95 -4.54
C ALA A 33 -6.19 12.88 -4.98
N LEU A 34 -5.14 12.65 -4.19
CA LEU A 34 -4.12 11.62 -4.48
C LEU A 34 -4.73 10.21 -4.43
N VAL A 35 -5.58 9.93 -3.44
CA VAL A 35 -6.30 8.64 -3.35
C VAL A 35 -7.13 8.39 -4.61
N ARG A 36 -7.87 9.40 -5.08
CA ARG A 36 -8.68 9.28 -6.30
C ARG A 36 -7.81 8.96 -7.52
N MET A 37 -6.67 9.66 -7.70
CA MET A 37 -5.72 9.36 -8.77
C MET A 37 -5.21 7.92 -8.73
N ALA A 38 -4.91 7.40 -7.54
CA ALA A 38 -4.46 6.02 -7.37
C ALA A 38 -5.59 5.00 -7.68
N ILE A 39 -6.81 5.25 -7.23
CA ILE A 39 -7.96 4.39 -7.54
C ILE A 39 -8.25 4.37 -9.05
N ASP A 40 -8.25 5.55 -9.70
CA ASP A 40 -8.47 5.67 -11.14
C ASP A 40 -7.35 4.98 -11.95
N ALA A 41 -6.10 5.07 -11.48
CA ALA A 41 -4.98 4.35 -12.08
C ALA A 41 -5.15 2.83 -11.94
N ASN A 42 -5.54 2.35 -10.75
CA ASN A 42 -5.83 0.92 -10.55
C ASN A 42 -6.92 0.42 -11.50
N ALA A 43 -8.00 1.15 -11.62
CA ALA A 43 -9.11 0.77 -12.50
C ALA A 43 -8.71 0.69 -13.98
N ARG A 44 -7.66 1.41 -14.39
CA ARG A 44 -7.18 1.43 -15.78
C ARG A 44 -6.15 0.38 -16.10
N VAL A 45 -5.24 0.06 -15.16
CA VAL A 45 -4.04 -0.72 -15.51
C VAL A 45 -3.83 -2.00 -14.70
N SER A 46 -4.44 -2.12 -13.50
CA SER A 46 -4.10 -3.22 -12.59
C SER A 46 -5.28 -4.00 -12.06
N HIS A 47 -6.44 -3.36 -11.89
CA HIS A 47 -7.71 -3.98 -11.50
C HIS A 47 -7.65 -4.79 -10.19
N PHE A 48 -6.84 -4.35 -9.21
CA PHE A 48 -6.85 -4.97 -7.89
C PHE A 48 -8.13 -4.67 -7.13
N ALA A 49 -8.65 -5.66 -6.40
CA ALA A 49 -9.54 -5.42 -5.29
C ALA A 49 -8.72 -4.75 -4.17
N ILE A 50 -9.14 -3.55 -3.73
CA ILE A 50 -8.40 -2.81 -2.72
C ILE A 50 -8.91 -3.21 -1.34
N ASP A 51 -8.06 -3.89 -0.57
CA ASP A 51 -8.33 -4.20 0.84
C ASP A 51 -7.94 -3.02 1.72
N SER A 52 -8.91 -2.49 2.47
CA SER A 52 -8.73 -1.37 3.40
C SER A 52 -8.62 -1.78 4.87
N ILE A 53 -8.64 -3.08 5.17
CA ILE A 53 -8.59 -3.60 6.55
C ILE A 53 -7.30 -3.13 7.24
N TRP A 54 -6.19 -3.18 6.53
CA TRP A 54 -4.87 -2.80 7.02
C TRP A 54 -4.67 -1.29 7.24
N ASP A 55 -5.55 -0.47 6.67
CA ASP A 55 -5.56 0.99 6.84
C ASP A 55 -6.41 1.46 8.04
N ARG A 56 -6.99 0.54 8.81
CA ARG A 56 -7.80 0.87 9.97
C ARG A 56 -6.94 1.41 11.12
N PRO A 57 -7.37 2.46 11.84
CA PRO A 57 -6.60 3.05 12.94
C PRO A 57 -6.28 2.06 14.06
N ALA A 58 -7.21 1.13 14.33
CA ALA A 58 -7.07 0.14 15.39
C ALA A 58 -6.51 -1.21 14.90
N HIS A 59 -5.91 -1.25 13.70
CA HIS A 59 -5.29 -2.48 13.24
C HIS A 59 -4.08 -2.81 14.13
N PRO A 60 -4.01 -4.03 14.73
CA PRO A 60 -3.00 -4.36 15.75
C PRO A 60 -1.56 -4.24 15.24
N GLU A 61 -1.34 -4.46 13.94
CA GLU A 61 -0.02 -4.34 13.33
C GLU A 61 0.44 -2.88 13.12
N GLY A 62 -0.46 -1.90 13.19
CA GLY A 62 -0.15 -0.49 12.94
C GLY A 62 0.57 -0.27 11.61
N PHE A 63 0.18 -1.01 10.59
CA PHE A 63 0.97 -1.20 9.36
C PHE A 63 1.16 0.10 8.58
N TYR A 64 0.22 1.03 8.66
CA TYR A 64 0.35 2.36 8.07
C TYR A 64 1.65 3.07 8.50
N PHE A 65 2.11 2.88 9.73
CA PHE A 65 3.29 3.58 10.27
C PHE A 65 4.63 2.90 9.97
N ARG A 66 4.66 1.87 9.15
CA ARG A 66 5.84 0.99 8.98
C ARG A 66 6.60 1.20 7.68
N SER A 67 6.43 2.34 6.99
CA SER A 67 7.14 2.62 5.74
C SER A 67 7.50 4.11 5.58
N ASP A 68 8.28 4.41 4.56
CA ASP A 68 8.94 5.71 4.31
C ASP A 68 7.99 6.84 3.92
N HIS A 69 6.70 6.58 3.69
CA HIS A 69 5.69 7.62 3.47
C HIS A 69 5.38 8.42 4.74
N VAL A 70 5.61 7.84 5.93
CA VAL A 70 5.24 8.44 7.23
C VAL A 70 5.90 9.81 7.47
N PRO A 71 7.22 10.01 7.28
CA PRO A 71 7.84 11.31 7.46
C PRO A 71 7.31 12.38 6.50
N TYR A 72 6.84 12.01 5.33
CA TYR A 72 6.19 12.91 4.38
C TYR A 72 4.78 13.28 4.84
N ALA A 73 3.98 12.29 5.24
CA ALA A 73 2.64 12.52 5.78
C ALA A 73 2.68 13.44 7.01
N ALA A 74 3.66 13.24 7.92
CA ALA A 74 3.87 14.07 9.10
C ALA A 74 4.24 15.54 8.77
N ARG A 75 4.70 15.81 7.55
CA ARG A 75 5.02 17.15 7.06
C ARG A 75 3.96 17.71 6.10
N ASN A 76 2.77 17.14 6.12
CA ASN A 76 1.66 17.52 5.24
C ASN A 76 2.02 17.43 3.73
N VAL A 77 2.79 16.40 3.37
CA VAL A 77 2.99 16.03 1.96
C VAL A 77 2.02 14.92 1.60
N PRO A 78 1.24 15.05 0.51
CA PRO A 78 0.36 13.99 0.05
C PRO A 78 1.12 12.68 -0.14
N SER A 79 0.70 11.62 0.53
CA SER A 79 1.44 10.36 0.58
C SER A 79 0.50 9.15 0.62
N LEU A 80 0.92 8.08 -0.04
CA LEU A 80 0.24 6.78 -0.04
C LEU A 80 1.27 5.66 0.12
N PHE A 81 0.84 4.55 0.67
CA PHE A 81 1.63 3.34 0.75
C PHE A 81 0.93 2.20 0.02
N PHE A 82 1.51 1.78 -1.10
CA PHE A 82 1.06 0.63 -1.89
C PHE A 82 1.70 -0.63 -1.34
N THR A 83 0.91 -1.64 -1.01
CA THR A 83 1.44 -2.86 -0.40
C THR A 83 0.59 -4.07 -0.70
N THR A 84 1.21 -5.24 -0.63
CA THR A 84 0.53 -6.55 -0.60
C THR A 84 0.45 -7.11 0.82
N VAL A 85 0.76 -6.27 1.81
CA VAL A 85 0.75 -6.51 3.25
C VAL A 85 1.71 -7.62 3.71
N LEU A 86 1.46 -8.22 4.88
CA LEU A 86 2.33 -9.25 5.46
C LEU A 86 2.05 -10.62 4.86
N HIS A 87 3.07 -11.44 4.82
CA HIS A 87 3.03 -12.86 4.47
C HIS A 87 3.88 -13.66 5.47
N ASP A 88 3.69 -14.97 5.53
CA ASP A 88 4.26 -15.82 6.56
C ASP A 88 5.79 -15.83 6.60
N ILE A 89 6.44 -15.61 5.46
CA ILE A 89 7.90 -15.58 5.36
C ILE A 89 8.47 -14.15 5.44
N TYR A 90 7.63 -13.13 5.69
CA TYR A 90 8.07 -11.74 5.80
C TYR A 90 9.15 -11.56 6.86
N HIS A 91 10.28 -10.93 6.50
CA HIS A 91 11.46 -10.74 7.34
C HIS A 91 12.09 -12.05 7.86
N THR A 92 11.97 -13.13 7.12
CA THR A 92 12.64 -14.39 7.39
C THR A 92 13.69 -14.71 6.32
N PRO A 93 14.64 -15.64 6.58
CA PRO A 93 15.59 -16.10 5.56
C PRO A 93 14.94 -16.81 4.36
N PHE A 94 13.67 -17.18 4.48
CA PHE A 94 12.92 -17.86 3.41
C PHE A 94 12.25 -16.90 2.43
N ASP A 95 12.30 -15.58 2.68
CA ASP A 95 11.82 -14.56 1.75
C ASP A 95 12.83 -14.35 0.63
N GLU A 96 12.82 -15.30 -0.30
CA GLU A 96 13.76 -15.40 -1.40
C GLU A 96 13.15 -14.93 -2.74
N PRO A 97 13.98 -14.45 -3.70
CA PRO A 97 13.49 -14.02 -5.02
C PRO A 97 12.68 -15.07 -5.78
N SER A 98 12.94 -16.35 -5.55
CA SER A 98 12.22 -17.48 -6.15
C SER A 98 10.75 -17.57 -5.73
N ARG A 99 10.37 -16.91 -4.62
CA ARG A 99 9.02 -16.88 -4.06
C ARG A 99 8.23 -15.63 -4.47
N ILE A 100 8.83 -14.74 -5.23
CA ILE A 100 8.15 -13.53 -5.73
C ILE A 100 7.12 -13.93 -6.79
N GLU A 101 5.89 -13.50 -6.58
CA GLU A 101 4.85 -13.59 -7.59
C GLU A 101 5.01 -12.45 -8.63
N TYR A 102 5.85 -12.68 -9.63
CA TYR A 102 6.23 -11.67 -10.63
C TYR A 102 5.03 -11.07 -11.39
N PRO A 103 3.97 -11.83 -11.75
CA PRO A 103 2.77 -11.24 -12.35
C PRO A 103 2.13 -10.18 -11.46
N LYS A 104 1.97 -10.45 -10.17
CA LYS A 104 1.43 -9.50 -9.20
C LYS A 104 2.35 -8.30 -8.99
N LEU A 105 3.66 -8.55 -8.84
CA LEU A 105 4.67 -7.50 -8.75
C LEU A 105 4.62 -6.55 -9.96
N THR A 106 4.48 -7.09 -11.17
CA THR A 106 4.35 -6.30 -12.40
C THR A 106 3.10 -5.45 -12.40
N ARG A 107 1.97 -5.98 -11.94
CA ARG A 107 0.71 -5.22 -11.80
C ARG A 107 0.84 -4.11 -10.77
N MET A 108 1.47 -4.37 -9.62
CA MET A 108 1.76 -3.36 -8.59
C MET A 108 2.63 -2.23 -9.14
N ALA A 109 3.70 -2.57 -9.85
CA ALA A 109 4.58 -1.58 -10.49
C ALA A 109 3.83 -0.72 -11.52
N LYS A 110 2.96 -1.31 -12.34
CA LYS A 110 2.11 -0.56 -13.28
C LYS A 110 1.16 0.40 -12.56
N TRP A 111 0.57 -0.04 -11.45
CA TRP A 111 -0.32 0.81 -10.66
C TRP A 111 0.41 2.01 -10.09
N MET A 112 1.54 1.78 -9.45
CA MET A 112 2.36 2.85 -8.87
C MET A 112 2.84 3.82 -9.96
N TYR A 113 3.33 3.30 -11.09
CA TYR A 113 3.76 4.11 -12.22
C TYR A 113 2.61 4.98 -12.78
N ALA A 114 1.44 4.39 -13.04
CA ALA A 114 0.29 5.11 -13.57
C ALA A 114 -0.23 6.18 -12.59
N THR A 115 -0.16 5.92 -11.28
CA THR A 115 -0.48 6.91 -10.25
C THR A 115 0.51 8.08 -10.29
N GLY A 116 1.82 7.79 -10.33
CA GLY A 116 2.86 8.82 -10.42
C GLY A 116 2.74 9.64 -11.70
N TRP A 117 2.43 8.98 -12.82
CA TRP A 117 2.16 9.65 -14.09
C TRP A 117 0.97 10.61 -13.98
N ALA A 118 -0.15 10.16 -13.41
CA ALA A 118 -1.33 11.00 -13.21
C ALA A 118 -1.03 12.24 -12.35
N VAL A 119 -0.19 12.09 -11.33
CA VAL A 119 0.26 13.21 -10.49
C VAL A 119 1.13 14.19 -11.29
N SER A 120 2.05 13.69 -12.12
CA SER A 120 2.97 14.53 -12.91
C SER A 120 2.27 15.32 -14.01
N GLU A 121 1.20 14.76 -14.61
CA GLU A 121 0.39 15.40 -15.64
C GLU A 121 -0.73 16.31 -15.07
N ALA A 122 -0.92 16.29 -13.76
CA ALA A 122 -1.96 17.11 -13.14
C ALA A 122 -1.60 18.59 -13.22
N ARG A 123 -2.59 19.44 -13.56
CA ARG A 123 -2.40 20.90 -13.59
C ARG A 123 -2.04 21.48 -12.23
N GLU A 124 -2.54 20.85 -11.17
CA GLU A 124 -2.31 21.25 -9.79
C GLU A 124 -1.84 20.05 -8.99
N ARG A 125 -0.93 20.30 -8.06
CA ARG A 125 -0.48 19.29 -7.10
C ARG A 125 -1.67 18.82 -6.25
N PRO A 126 -1.80 17.50 -5.96
CA PRO A 126 -2.80 17.01 -5.01
C PRO A 126 -2.71 17.78 -3.69
N ALA A 127 -3.83 18.35 -3.26
CA ALA A 127 -3.89 19.14 -2.02
C ALA A 127 -4.00 18.21 -0.79
N ILE A 128 -3.52 18.72 0.35
CA ILE A 128 -3.82 18.13 1.65
C ILE A 128 -5.28 18.39 2.00
N ASP A 129 -5.96 17.38 2.55
CA ASP A 129 -7.35 17.51 2.96
C ASP A 129 -7.49 18.56 4.07
N PRO A 130 -8.51 19.44 4.00
CA PRO A 130 -8.78 20.39 5.06
C PRO A 130 -8.95 19.69 6.41
N GLY A 131 -8.25 20.19 7.44
CA GLY A 131 -8.33 19.64 8.79
C GLY A 131 -7.52 18.36 9.04
N TYR A 132 -6.80 17.84 8.03
CA TYR A 132 -5.88 16.72 8.27
C TYR A 132 -4.87 17.06 9.36
N LYS A 133 -4.70 16.16 10.31
CA LYS A 133 -3.66 16.22 11.34
C LYS A 133 -3.02 14.85 11.44
N PHE A 134 -1.72 14.81 11.22
CA PHE A 134 -0.97 13.58 11.47
C PHE A 134 -1.05 13.21 12.94
N SER A 135 -1.49 12.02 13.25
CA SER A 135 -1.51 11.44 14.59
C SER A 135 -0.99 10.01 14.53
N ARG A 136 -0.22 9.63 15.51
CA ARG A 136 0.34 8.29 15.66
C ARG A 136 -0.36 7.57 16.82
#